data_44f1c9491b43c16f2f37c8fc0c26578b
#
_entry.id   44f1c9491b43c16f2f37c8fc0c26578b
#
_cell.length_a   1.000
_cell.length_b   1.000
_cell.length_c   1.000
_cell.angle_alpha   90.00
_cell.angle_beta   90.00
_cell.angle_gamma   90.00
#
_symmetry.space_group_name_H-M   'P 1'
#
loop_
_entity.id
_entity.type
_entity.pdbx_description
1 polymer ?
#
loop_
_entity_poly.entity_id
_entity_poly.type
_entity_poly.pdbx_seq_one_letter_code
_entity_poly.pdbx_strand_id
1 'polypeptide(L)'
;MADILHATSNWSPSNKIGQGGFGLVFKGRLRDGRMVAIKRGRKDAFEHRLLTEFRTEIEMLSQVDHLNLVKLLGYLEEGSERILVVEFVPNGNLGEHIQGTYGKPLPMSTRLDIAIDIAHALTYLHLYADRPIIHRDIKSSNILLTENYRAKVADFGFSRVGPATDAGATHVSTQVKGTAGYLDPEYLNSYQLHTKSDVYSFGILLVEIFTGRRPIEVKRAKEERITTRWVYQKFEEGKVIEILDPQIERTPAVMSVVDRLVNLALTCSAQTKAQRPNMKEVTEVLWDIRKDFSVAHQRDLRVRVDRFDNKSNERAQANRLMHPDTNRRRFRK
;
A
#
# COMPACT_ATOMS: atom_id res chain seq x y z
N MET A 1 -5.31 16.04 -28.23
CA MET A 1 -6.25 14.91 -28.45
C MET A 1 -5.71 13.82 -29.37
N ALA A 2 -5.14 14.11 -30.54
CA ALA A 2 -4.65 13.10 -31.49
C ALA A 2 -3.65 12.09 -30.87
N ASP A 3 -2.69 12.53 -30.07
CA ASP A 3 -1.70 11.64 -29.42
C ASP A 3 -2.33 10.73 -28.39
N ILE A 4 -3.37 11.18 -27.68
CA ILE A 4 -4.13 10.38 -26.71
C ILE A 4 -4.92 9.27 -27.41
N LEU A 5 -5.60 9.61 -28.52
CA LEU A 5 -6.32 8.62 -29.34
C LEU A 5 -5.35 7.58 -29.91
N HIS A 6 -4.20 8.03 -30.42
CA HIS A 6 -3.14 7.12 -30.89
C HIS A 6 -2.66 6.21 -29.76
N ALA A 7 -2.29 6.78 -28.60
CA ALA A 7 -1.75 6.04 -27.46
C ALA A 7 -2.71 4.96 -26.93
N THR A 8 -4.03 5.22 -26.99
CA THR A 8 -5.08 4.29 -26.49
C THR A 8 -5.67 3.40 -27.55
N SER A 9 -5.19 3.46 -28.81
CA SER A 9 -5.82 2.81 -29.96
C SER A 9 -7.30 3.17 -30.07
N ASN A 10 -7.58 4.48 -30.05
CA ASN A 10 -8.92 5.05 -30.09
C ASN A 10 -9.84 4.55 -28.96
N TRP A 11 -9.32 4.57 -27.72
CA TRP A 11 -10.04 4.11 -26.52
C TRP A 11 -10.42 2.63 -26.59
N SER A 12 -9.58 1.80 -27.18
CA SER A 12 -9.86 0.36 -27.30
C SER A 12 -10.21 -0.26 -25.94
N PRO A 13 -11.28 -1.05 -25.85
CA PRO A 13 -11.62 -1.77 -24.63
C PRO A 13 -10.51 -2.66 -24.09
N SER A 14 -9.64 -3.20 -24.98
CA SER A 14 -8.48 -4.01 -24.58
C SER A 14 -7.42 -3.23 -23.79
N ASN A 15 -7.42 -1.91 -23.91
CA ASN A 15 -6.53 -1.01 -23.17
C ASN A 15 -7.17 -0.46 -21.90
N LYS A 16 -8.42 -0.78 -21.60
CA LYS A 16 -9.07 -0.40 -20.35
C LYS A 16 -8.47 -1.19 -19.19
N ILE A 17 -7.89 -0.47 -18.22
CA ILE A 17 -7.24 -1.06 -17.03
C ILE A 17 -7.97 -0.74 -15.72
N GLY A 18 -8.94 0.17 -15.75
CA GLY A 18 -9.68 0.53 -14.54
C GLY A 18 -10.92 1.36 -14.81
N GLN A 19 -11.72 1.49 -13.76
CA GLN A 19 -12.89 2.37 -13.72
C GLN A 19 -13.08 2.84 -12.28
N GLY A 20 -13.29 4.14 -12.10
CA GLY A 20 -13.51 4.75 -10.79
C GLY A 20 -14.55 5.85 -10.83
N GLY A 21 -14.67 6.61 -9.74
CA GLY A 21 -15.62 7.73 -9.62
C GLY A 21 -15.39 8.83 -10.65
N PHE A 22 -14.16 9.12 -10.98
CA PHE A 22 -13.79 10.09 -12.01
C PHE A 22 -14.18 9.63 -13.41
N GLY A 23 -13.92 8.35 -13.75
CA GLY A 23 -14.18 7.83 -15.09
C GLY A 23 -13.45 6.53 -15.40
N LEU A 24 -13.01 6.41 -16.65
CA LEU A 24 -12.31 5.24 -17.17
C LEU A 24 -10.81 5.47 -17.20
N VAL A 25 -10.03 4.42 -16.92
CA VAL A 25 -8.57 4.45 -17.00
C VAL A 25 -8.11 3.50 -18.09
N PHE A 26 -7.27 4.00 -18.99
CA PHE A 26 -6.70 3.25 -20.10
C PHE A 26 -5.19 3.20 -20.00
N LYS A 27 -4.61 2.07 -20.34
CA LYS A 27 -3.19 1.95 -20.64
C LYS A 27 -2.92 2.51 -22.03
N GLY A 28 -1.88 3.32 -22.19
CA GLY A 28 -1.50 3.89 -23.47
C GLY A 28 0.01 3.77 -23.72
N ARG A 29 0.41 3.81 -25.00
CA ARG A 29 1.80 3.93 -25.41
C ARG A 29 1.98 5.21 -26.21
N LEU A 30 2.78 6.13 -25.70
CA LEU A 30 3.13 7.37 -26.42
C LEU A 30 4.04 7.06 -27.61
N ARG A 31 4.20 8.03 -28.53
CA ARG A 31 5.06 7.91 -29.72
C ARG A 31 6.53 7.69 -29.40
N ASP A 32 6.99 8.19 -28.25
CA ASP A 32 8.35 7.99 -27.73
C ASP A 32 8.56 6.64 -27.04
N GLY A 33 7.54 5.77 -27.05
CA GLY A 33 7.57 4.42 -26.47
C GLY A 33 7.20 4.35 -25.00
N ARG A 34 7.07 5.48 -24.27
CA ARG A 34 6.70 5.49 -22.86
C ARG A 34 5.29 4.93 -22.66
N MET A 35 5.15 4.11 -21.62
CA MET A 35 3.87 3.61 -21.15
C MET A 35 3.22 4.62 -20.21
N VAL A 36 1.94 4.89 -20.39
CA VAL A 36 1.17 5.86 -19.60
C VAL A 36 -0.17 5.27 -19.17
N ALA A 37 -0.71 5.78 -18.06
CA ALA A 37 -2.10 5.58 -17.67
C ALA A 37 -2.87 6.87 -17.99
N ILE A 38 -4.00 6.73 -18.66
CA ILE A 38 -4.81 7.83 -19.16
C ILE A 38 -6.18 7.75 -18.51
N LYS A 39 -6.45 8.64 -17.55
CA LYS A 39 -7.75 8.77 -16.88
C LYS A 39 -8.63 9.69 -17.73
N ARG A 40 -9.77 9.17 -18.21
CA ARG A 40 -10.75 9.95 -18.96
C ARG A 40 -12.00 10.15 -18.13
N GLY A 41 -12.37 11.41 -17.88
CA GLY A 41 -13.57 11.78 -17.16
C GLY A 41 -14.85 11.36 -17.87
N ARG A 42 -15.91 11.08 -17.11
CA ARG A 42 -17.24 10.78 -17.66
C ARG A 42 -17.88 12.04 -18.20
N LYS A 43 -18.48 11.94 -19.39
CA LYS A 43 -19.13 13.07 -20.08
C LYS A 43 -20.48 13.46 -19.47
N ASP A 44 -21.13 12.51 -18.82
CA ASP A 44 -22.51 12.58 -18.30
C ASP A 44 -22.59 12.83 -16.79
N ALA A 45 -21.44 12.89 -16.12
CA ALA A 45 -21.43 13.10 -14.69
C ALA A 45 -21.46 14.60 -14.35
N PHE A 46 -22.41 15.01 -13.57
CA PHE A 46 -22.65 16.34 -13.04
C PHE A 46 -21.36 17.05 -12.63
N GLU A 47 -20.95 17.69 -13.49
CA GLU A 47 -19.87 18.53 -13.92
C GLU A 47 -19.06 19.22 -12.85
N HIS A 48 -19.66 19.86 -11.88
CA HIS A 48 -18.90 20.69 -10.94
C HIS A 48 -18.01 19.86 -9.98
N ARG A 49 -18.50 18.73 -9.51
CA ARG A 49 -17.73 17.87 -8.57
C ARG A 49 -16.54 17.23 -9.27
N LEU A 50 -16.77 16.60 -10.43
CA LEU A 50 -15.71 15.93 -11.19
C LEU A 50 -14.69 16.92 -11.74
N LEU A 51 -15.15 18.10 -12.16
CA LEU A 51 -14.26 19.17 -12.59
C LEU A 51 -13.37 19.65 -11.43
N THR A 52 -13.93 19.79 -10.22
CA THR A 52 -13.16 20.15 -9.03
C THR A 52 -12.13 19.08 -8.70
N GLU A 53 -12.51 17.81 -8.73
CA GLU A 53 -11.59 16.68 -8.46
C GLU A 53 -10.48 16.62 -9.53
N PHE A 54 -10.80 16.79 -10.79
CA PHE A 54 -9.85 16.84 -11.89
C PHE A 54 -8.82 17.96 -11.72
N ARG A 55 -9.28 19.18 -11.47
CA ARG A 55 -8.40 20.35 -11.29
C ARG A 55 -7.56 20.23 -10.03
N THR A 56 -8.14 19.70 -8.94
CA THR A 56 -7.40 19.41 -7.70
C THR A 56 -6.28 18.40 -7.97
N GLU A 57 -6.54 17.32 -8.71
CA GLU A 57 -5.51 16.30 -9.01
C GLU A 57 -4.37 16.90 -9.84
N ILE A 58 -4.67 17.75 -10.82
CA ILE A 58 -3.66 18.47 -11.60
C ILE A 58 -2.84 19.39 -10.70
N GLU A 59 -3.52 20.24 -9.91
CA GLU A 59 -2.87 21.21 -9.03
C GLU A 59 -1.90 20.51 -8.05
N MET A 60 -2.36 19.48 -7.37
CA MET A 60 -1.53 18.75 -6.39
C MET A 60 -0.36 18.03 -7.05
N LEU A 61 -0.62 17.27 -8.11
CA LEU A 61 0.43 16.49 -8.79
C LEU A 61 1.45 17.38 -9.53
N SER A 62 1.09 18.61 -9.89
CA SER A 62 2.03 19.55 -10.49
C SER A 62 3.03 20.16 -9.49
N GLN A 63 2.72 20.09 -8.18
CA GLN A 63 3.54 20.66 -7.11
C GLN A 63 4.47 19.62 -6.44
N VAL A 64 4.30 18.33 -6.75
CA VAL A 64 5.03 17.26 -6.09
C VAL A 64 5.81 16.40 -7.08
N ASP A 65 7.02 16.03 -6.69
CA ASP A 65 7.84 15.02 -7.41
C ASP A 65 8.53 14.14 -6.36
N HIS A 66 8.06 12.91 -6.22
CA HIS A 66 8.58 11.97 -5.25
C HIS A 66 8.48 10.52 -5.78
N LEU A 67 9.48 9.71 -5.46
CA LEU A 67 9.60 8.30 -5.88
C LEU A 67 8.34 7.48 -5.63
N ASN A 68 7.71 7.69 -4.48
CA ASN A 68 6.53 6.94 -4.03
C ASN A 68 5.20 7.67 -4.29
N LEU A 69 5.18 8.66 -5.18
CA LEU A 69 3.98 9.30 -5.71
C LEU A 69 3.85 9.03 -7.21
N VAL A 70 2.61 8.92 -7.70
CA VAL A 70 2.36 8.81 -9.15
C VAL A 70 2.65 10.14 -9.81
N LYS A 71 3.43 10.11 -10.91
CA LYS A 71 3.87 11.30 -11.62
C LYS A 71 2.85 11.76 -12.67
N LEU A 72 2.48 13.04 -12.64
CA LEU A 72 1.72 13.68 -13.71
C LEU A 72 2.63 13.92 -14.93
N LEU A 73 2.17 13.50 -16.10
CA LEU A 73 2.89 13.69 -17.37
C LEU A 73 2.21 14.75 -18.25
N GLY A 74 0.92 14.96 -18.06
CA GLY A 74 0.16 15.95 -18.78
C GLY A 74 -1.34 15.84 -18.51
N TYR A 75 -2.09 16.78 -19.07
CA TYR A 75 -3.54 16.77 -19.00
C TYR A 75 -4.16 17.44 -20.24
N LEU A 76 -5.44 17.17 -20.48
CA LEU A 76 -6.24 17.85 -21.49
C LEU A 76 -7.57 18.26 -20.88
N GLU A 77 -7.89 19.56 -21.01
CA GLU A 77 -9.19 20.15 -20.69
C GLU A 77 -9.69 20.89 -21.92
N GLU A 78 -10.53 20.23 -22.72
CA GLU A 78 -11.01 20.75 -24.00
C GLU A 78 -12.48 20.35 -24.22
N GLY A 79 -13.38 21.32 -24.42
CA GLY A 79 -14.81 21.05 -24.53
C GLY A 79 -15.34 20.25 -23.33
N SER A 80 -15.90 19.08 -23.58
CA SER A 80 -16.39 18.14 -22.55
C SER A 80 -15.33 17.11 -22.11
N GLU A 81 -14.15 17.09 -22.72
CA GLU A 81 -13.11 16.11 -22.37
C GLU A 81 -12.27 16.60 -21.18
N ARG A 82 -12.07 15.72 -20.24
CA ARG A 82 -11.22 15.90 -19.05
C ARG A 82 -10.33 14.67 -18.95
N ILE A 83 -9.06 14.84 -19.27
CA ILE A 83 -8.12 13.72 -19.42
C ILE A 83 -6.85 14.03 -18.62
N LEU A 84 -6.46 13.11 -17.75
CA LEU A 84 -5.18 13.09 -17.05
C LEU A 84 -4.29 12.02 -17.66
N VAL A 85 -3.03 12.36 -17.89
CA VAL A 85 -1.99 11.45 -18.34
C VAL A 85 -0.96 11.33 -17.21
N VAL A 86 -0.85 10.16 -16.63
CA VAL A 86 0.09 9.87 -15.54
C VAL A 86 1.00 8.72 -15.92
N GLU A 87 2.08 8.52 -15.16
CA GLU A 87 2.93 7.33 -15.35
C GLU A 87 2.13 6.04 -15.21
N PHE A 88 2.49 5.04 -16.00
CA PHE A 88 1.88 3.71 -15.91
C PHE A 88 2.61 2.87 -14.87
N VAL A 89 1.87 2.34 -13.88
CA VAL A 89 2.40 1.47 -12.82
C VAL A 89 1.86 0.06 -13.06
N PRO A 90 2.73 -0.94 -13.37
CA PRO A 90 2.31 -2.14 -14.09
C PRO A 90 1.62 -3.23 -13.25
N ASN A 91 1.86 -3.29 -11.93
CA ASN A 91 1.34 -4.39 -11.10
C ASN A 91 0.00 -4.08 -10.42
N GLY A 92 -0.79 -3.15 -10.97
CA GLY A 92 -2.11 -2.84 -10.41
C GLY A 92 -2.05 -2.22 -9.02
N ASN A 93 -3.09 -2.41 -8.20
CA ASN A 93 -3.18 -1.83 -6.87
C ASN A 93 -2.98 -2.86 -5.75
N LEU A 94 -2.56 -2.37 -4.58
CA LEU A 94 -2.29 -3.18 -3.40
C LEU A 94 -3.52 -3.97 -2.92
N GLY A 95 -4.73 -3.39 -3.04
CA GLY A 95 -5.96 -4.05 -2.63
C GLY A 95 -6.22 -5.34 -3.42
N GLU A 96 -5.97 -5.35 -4.73
CA GLU A 96 -6.08 -6.54 -5.57
C GLU A 96 -5.10 -7.64 -5.15
N HIS A 97 -3.86 -7.27 -4.79
CA HIS A 97 -2.86 -8.22 -4.28
C HIS A 97 -3.26 -8.81 -2.93
N ILE A 98 -3.71 -7.98 -1.98
CA ILE A 98 -4.15 -8.43 -0.65
C ILE A 98 -5.38 -9.35 -0.78
N GLN A 99 -6.29 -9.05 -1.70
CA GLN A 99 -7.50 -9.86 -1.96
C GLN A 99 -7.21 -11.13 -2.79
N GLY A 100 -5.96 -11.38 -3.18
CA GLY A 100 -5.56 -12.59 -3.89
C GLY A 100 -5.92 -12.63 -5.38
N THR A 101 -6.27 -11.49 -6.00
CA THR A 101 -6.64 -11.41 -7.43
C THR A 101 -5.53 -11.96 -8.34
N TYR A 102 -4.28 -11.78 -7.97
CA TYR A 102 -3.12 -12.24 -8.75
C TYR A 102 -2.62 -13.64 -8.34
N GLY A 103 -3.28 -14.33 -7.41
CA GLY A 103 -2.99 -15.71 -7.01
C GLY A 103 -1.65 -15.92 -6.27
N LYS A 104 -0.81 -14.88 -6.16
CA LYS A 104 0.50 -14.95 -5.51
C LYS A 104 0.54 -14.00 -4.31
N PRO A 105 0.64 -14.52 -3.09
CA PRO A 105 0.63 -13.70 -1.90
C PRO A 105 1.90 -12.84 -1.79
N LEU A 106 1.75 -11.62 -1.29
CA LEU A 106 2.88 -10.76 -0.96
C LEU A 106 3.54 -11.27 0.34
N PRO A 107 4.86 -11.56 0.32
CA PRO A 107 5.57 -11.96 1.52
C PRO A 107 5.69 -10.79 2.51
N MET A 108 5.94 -11.09 3.80
CA MET A 108 6.04 -10.08 4.87
C MET A 108 7.06 -8.98 4.57
N SER A 109 8.23 -9.34 4.01
CA SER A 109 9.25 -8.36 3.61
C SER A 109 8.72 -7.32 2.63
N THR A 110 8.00 -7.77 1.60
CA THR A 110 7.40 -6.87 0.60
C THR A 110 6.28 -6.02 1.20
N ARG A 111 5.45 -6.57 2.09
CA ARG A 111 4.42 -5.79 2.79
C ARG A 111 5.01 -4.70 3.67
N LEU A 112 6.14 -4.96 4.33
CA LEU A 112 6.90 -3.96 5.08
C LEU A 112 7.47 -2.87 4.18
N ASP A 113 8.09 -3.26 3.06
CA ASP A 113 8.65 -2.31 2.08
C ASP A 113 7.55 -1.41 1.49
N ILE A 114 6.38 -1.95 1.16
CA ILE A 114 5.20 -1.20 0.72
C ILE A 114 4.73 -0.21 1.79
N ALA A 115 4.64 -0.64 3.06
CA ALA A 115 4.22 0.21 4.17
C ALA A 115 5.19 1.40 4.37
N ILE A 116 6.51 1.14 4.26
CA ILE A 116 7.55 2.16 4.33
C ILE A 116 7.44 3.15 3.17
N ASP A 117 7.23 2.67 1.94
CA ASP A 117 7.07 3.51 0.76
C ASP A 117 5.90 4.49 0.90
N ILE A 118 4.75 3.99 1.39
CA ILE A 118 3.57 4.84 1.63
C ILE A 118 3.86 5.86 2.74
N ALA A 119 4.51 5.44 3.82
CA ALA A 119 4.89 6.33 4.92
C ALA A 119 5.85 7.43 4.47
N HIS A 120 6.81 7.12 3.58
CA HIS A 120 7.70 8.10 2.95
C HIS A 120 6.93 9.10 2.10
N ALA A 121 5.99 8.62 1.24
CA ALA A 121 5.14 9.49 0.43
C ALA A 121 4.35 10.48 1.29
N LEU A 122 3.69 9.99 2.36
CA LEU A 122 2.92 10.83 3.27
C LEU A 122 3.82 11.78 4.09
N THR A 123 5.01 11.34 4.50
CA THR A 123 5.98 12.21 5.16
C THR A 123 6.40 13.36 4.25
N TYR A 124 6.66 13.08 2.97
CA TYR A 124 6.95 14.10 1.97
C TYR A 124 5.81 15.09 1.81
N LEU A 125 4.58 14.62 1.62
CA LEU A 125 3.40 15.46 1.45
C LEU A 125 3.12 16.36 2.67
N HIS A 126 3.35 15.85 3.88
CA HIS A 126 3.03 16.55 5.11
C HIS A 126 4.10 17.54 5.56
N LEU A 127 5.39 17.28 5.25
CA LEU A 127 6.52 18.02 5.86
C LEU A 127 7.48 18.65 4.84
N TYR A 128 7.54 18.13 3.60
CA TYR A 128 8.57 18.54 2.63
C TYR A 128 8.00 19.18 1.36
N ALA A 129 6.69 19.16 1.14
CA ALA A 129 6.03 20.00 0.14
C ALA A 129 6.05 21.45 0.62
N ASP A 130 5.98 22.42 -0.30
CA ASP A 130 5.99 23.87 0.02
C ASP A 130 4.94 24.25 1.06
N ARG A 131 3.80 23.60 0.98
CA ARG A 131 2.73 23.62 2.00
C ARG A 131 2.27 22.20 2.27
N PRO A 132 1.86 21.85 3.49
CA PRO A 132 1.36 20.52 3.80
C PRO A 132 0.22 20.14 2.84
N ILE A 133 0.33 18.97 2.19
CA ILE A 133 -0.72 18.40 1.36
C ILE A 133 -1.34 17.23 2.10
N ILE A 134 -2.66 17.28 2.32
CA ILE A 134 -3.43 16.22 2.95
C ILE A 134 -4.13 15.44 1.85
N HIS A 135 -3.86 14.14 1.75
CA HIS A 135 -4.33 13.29 0.65
C HIS A 135 -5.82 12.97 0.75
N ARG A 136 -6.35 12.68 1.95
CA ARG A 136 -7.77 12.41 2.31
C ARG A 136 -8.36 11.09 1.81
N ASP A 137 -7.69 10.35 0.95
CA ASP A 137 -8.20 9.08 0.41
C ASP A 137 -7.12 7.99 0.37
N ILE A 138 -6.34 7.88 1.46
CA ILE A 138 -5.36 6.81 1.63
C ILE A 138 -6.09 5.49 1.86
N LYS A 139 -5.92 4.55 0.91
CA LYS A 139 -6.55 3.22 0.90
C LYS A 139 -5.80 2.28 -0.05
N SER A 140 -5.98 0.99 0.10
CA SER A 140 -5.27 -0.02 -0.69
C SER A 140 -5.47 0.07 -2.21
N SER A 141 -6.65 0.51 -2.67
CA SER A 141 -6.91 0.69 -4.11
C SER A 141 -6.22 1.92 -4.72
N ASN A 142 -5.75 2.87 -3.91
CA ASN A 142 -4.99 4.05 -4.34
C ASN A 142 -3.47 3.86 -4.18
N ILE A 143 -3.02 2.68 -3.81
CA ILE A 143 -1.61 2.32 -3.75
C ILE A 143 -1.29 1.41 -4.94
N LEU A 144 -0.54 1.93 -5.90
CA LEU A 144 -0.12 1.19 -7.09
C LEU A 144 1.25 0.55 -6.88
N LEU A 145 1.47 -0.62 -7.48
CA LEU A 145 2.72 -1.37 -7.31
C LEU A 145 3.54 -1.38 -8.61
N THR A 146 4.81 -0.99 -8.50
CA THR A 146 5.79 -1.04 -9.59
C THR A 146 6.17 -2.49 -9.92
N GLU A 147 6.95 -2.71 -10.99
CA GLU A 147 7.49 -4.03 -11.38
C GLU A 147 8.22 -4.72 -10.23
N ASN A 148 8.90 -3.95 -9.38
CA ASN A 148 9.64 -4.45 -8.21
C ASN A 148 8.80 -4.42 -6.92
N TYR A 149 7.48 -4.32 -7.02
CA TYR A 149 6.56 -4.23 -5.88
C TYR A 149 6.83 -3.06 -4.93
N ARG A 150 7.39 -1.94 -5.43
CA ARG A 150 7.50 -0.69 -4.67
C ARG A 150 6.19 0.09 -4.81
N ALA A 151 5.78 0.76 -3.74
CA ALA A 151 4.49 1.44 -3.72
C ALA A 151 4.57 2.87 -4.26
N LYS A 152 3.51 3.26 -4.97
CA LYS A 152 3.23 4.64 -5.38
C LYS A 152 1.83 5.04 -4.97
N VAL A 153 1.70 6.14 -4.24
CA VAL A 153 0.40 6.71 -3.87
C VAL A 153 -0.18 7.45 -5.07
N ALA A 154 -1.46 7.22 -5.36
CA ALA A 154 -2.19 7.74 -6.51
C ALA A 154 -3.54 8.34 -6.09
N ASP A 155 -4.17 9.08 -7.01
CA ASP A 155 -5.52 9.65 -6.88
C ASP A 155 -5.63 10.82 -5.89
N PHE A 156 -5.18 11.99 -6.34
CA PHE A 156 -5.14 13.23 -5.57
C PHE A 156 -6.43 14.09 -5.70
N GLY A 157 -7.48 13.57 -6.31
CA GLY A 157 -8.73 14.32 -6.58
C GLY A 157 -9.44 14.85 -5.32
N PHE A 158 -9.19 14.25 -4.16
CA PHE A 158 -9.73 14.70 -2.87
C PHE A 158 -8.75 15.53 -2.04
N SER A 159 -7.50 15.64 -2.46
CA SER A 159 -6.45 16.28 -1.67
C SER A 159 -6.71 17.75 -1.37
N ARG A 160 -6.09 18.26 -0.34
CA ARG A 160 -6.17 19.67 0.07
C ARG A 160 -4.82 20.17 0.57
N VAL A 161 -4.50 21.39 0.21
CA VAL A 161 -3.39 22.11 0.82
C VAL A 161 -3.78 22.48 2.25
N GLY A 162 -2.96 22.11 3.20
CA GLY A 162 -3.11 22.47 4.61
C GLY A 162 -2.80 23.96 4.86
N PRO A 163 -3.06 24.45 6.08
CA PRO A 163 -2.68 25.80 6.46
C PRO A 163 -1.15 25.96 6.41
N ALA A 164 -0.70 27.18 6.14
CA ALA A 164 0.70 27.52 6.27
C ALA A 164 1.13 27.38 7.75
N THR A 165 2.36 26.92 7.99
CA THR A 165 2.90 26.64 9.33
C THR A 165 2.95 27.86 10.23
N ASP A 166 3.03 29.06 9.64
CA ASP A 166 3.11 30.37 10.28
C ASP A 166 1.75 31.08 10.46
N ALA A 167 0.68 30.55 9.89
CA ALA A 167 -0.64 31.18 9.91
C ALA A 167 -1.47 30.95 11.20
N GLY A 168 -0.95 30.23 12.20
CA GLY A 168 -1.67 29.90 13.44
C GLY A 168 -2.86 28.95 13.26
N ALA A 169 -3.26 28.66 12.02
CA ALA A 169 -4.31 27.70 11.73
C ALA A 169 -3.74 26.27 11.75
N THR A 170 -4.46 25.34 12.41
CA THR A 170 -4.01 23.94 12.55
C THR A 170 -4.78 22.98 11.65
N HIS A 171 -5.83 23.43 10.97
CA HIS A 171 -6.72 22.58 10.17
C HIS A 171 -7.36 23.33 9.01
N VAL A 172 -7.95 22.57 8.08
CA VAL A 172 -8.80 23.08 7.00
C VAL A 172 -10.24 22.66 7.25
N SER A 173 -11.15 23.64 7.39
CA SER A 173 -12.59 23.34 7.45
C SER A 173 -13.10 23.00 6.06
N THR A 174 -13.63 21.80 5.86
CA THR A 174 -14.06 21.33 4.54
C THR A 174 -15.11 20.22 4.65
N GLN A 175 -15.93 20.12 3.58
CA GLN A 175 -16.87 19.01 3.46
C GLN A 175 -16.15 17.66 3.56
N VAL A 176 -16.71 16.72 4.31
CA VAL A 176 -16.14 15.37 4.48
C VAL A 176 -16.10 14.65 3.13
N LYS A 177 -14.91 14.18 2.77
CA LYS A 177 -14.64 13.30 1.64
C LYS A 177 -13.68 12.19 2.07
N GLY A 178 -13.73 11.06 1.41
CA GLY A 178 -12.89 9.89 1.68
C GLY A 178 -13.68 8.59 1.50
N THR A 179 -13.05 7.48 1.80
CA THR A 179 -13.59 6.14 1.62
C THR A 179 -14.04 5.54 2.95
N ALA A 180 -15.26 4.99 3.00
CA ALA A 180 -15.80 4.34 4.20
C ALA A 180 -14.84 3.24 4.70
N GLY A 181 -14.62 3.22 6.01
CA GLY A 181 -13.69 2.32 6.68
C GLY A 181 -12.28 2.88 6.88
N TYR A 182 -11.81 3.82 6.02
CA TYR A 182 -10.53 4.52 6.18
C TYR A 182 -10.70 5.94 6.74
N LEU A 183 -11.93 6.45 6.74
CA LEU A 183 -12.23 7.83 7.10
C LEU A 183 -12.03 8.06 8.60
N ASP A 184 -11.24 9.09 8.94
CA ASP A 184 -10.97 9.54 10.29
C ASP A 184 -12.27 9.96 11.00
N PRO A 185 -12.64 9.33 12.14
CA PRO A 185 -13.87 9.65 12.88
C PRO A 185 -13.84 11.07 13.49
N GLU A 186 -12.66 11.59 13.86
CA GLU A 186 -12.55 12.96 14.36
C GLU A 186 -12.83 13.99 13.25
N TYR A 187 -12.30 13.74 12.04
CA TYR A 187 -12.60 14.56 10.87
C TYR A 187 -14.09 14.46 10.47
N LEU A 188 -14.67 13.24 10.50
CA LEU A 188 -16.08 13.03 10.21
C LEU A 188 -16.99 13.85 11.11
N ASN A 189 -16.66 13.97 12.39
CA ASN A 189 -17.48 14.65 13.39
C ASN A 189 -17.22 16.18 13.46
N SER A 190 -15.97 16.60 13.23
CA SER A 190 -15.57 18.00 13.41
C SER A 190 -15.54 18.83 12.12
N TYR A 191 -15.53 18.17 10.96
CA TYR A 191 -15.27 18.80 9.65
C TYR A 191 -13.90 19.48 9.54
N GLN A 192 -13.00 19.22 10.50
CA GLN A 192 -11.65 19.77 10.57
C GLN A 192 -10.64 18.77 10.04
N LEU A 193 -10.13 19.04 8.85
CA LEU A 193 -9.14 18.20 8.19
C LEU A 193 -7.73 18.54 8.66
N HIS A 194 -6.95 17.52 9.01
CA HIS A 194 -5.55 17.60 9.46
C HIS A 194 -4.67 16.59 8.73
N THR A 195 -3.36 16.78 8.75
CA THR A 195 -2.39 15.74 8.34
C THR A 195 -2.58 14.44 9.14
N LYS A 196 -2.99 14.54 10.40
CA LYS A 196 -3.33 13.38 11.27
C LYS A 196 -4.52 12.55 10.77
N SER A 197 -5.33 13.06 9.86
CA SER A 197 -6.40 12.29 9.22
C SER A 197 -5.83 11.28 8.21
N ASP A 198 -4.76 11.62 7.48
CA ASP A 198 -4.04 10.65 6.64
C ASP A 198 -3.32 9.60 7.49
N VAL A 199 -2.80 9.98 8.68
CA VAL A 199 -2.19 9.04 9.62
C VAL A 199 -3.21 8.00 10.07
N TYR A 200 -4.45 8.42 10.38
CA TYR A 200 -5.53 7.49 10.70
C TYR A 200 -5.79 6.52 9.55
N SER A 201 -6.00 7.04 8.34
CA SER A 201 -6.24 6.21 7.14
C SER A 201 -5.07 5.25 6.88
N PHE A 202 -3.83 5.68 7.11
CA PHE A 202 -2.64 4.84 7.03
C PHE A 202 -2.64 3.73 8.09
N GLY A 203 -3.05 4.01 9.33
CA GLY A 203 -3.22 2.99 10.37
C GLY A 203 -4.21 1.89 9.97
N ILE A 204 -5.36 2.29 9.39
CA ILE A 204 -6.34 1.33 8.84
C ILE A 204 -5.72 0.51 7.68
N LEU A 205 -4.97 1.17 6.80
CA LEU A 205 -4.27 0.51 5.69
C LEU A 205 -3.21 -0.48 6.19
N LEU A 206 -2.47 -0.17 7.26
CA LEU A 206 -1.56 -1.11 7.90
C LEU A 206 -2.29 -2.36 8.40
N VAL A 207 -3.43 -2.18 9.07
CA VAL A 207 -4.28 -3.30 9.50
C VAL A 207 -4.65 -4.16 8.29
N GLU A 208 -5.11 -3.57 7.18
CA GLU A 208 -5.46 -4.29 5.95
C GLU A 208 -4.25 -5.05 5.37
N ILE A 209 -3.06 -4.43 5.31
CA ILE A 209 -1.82 -5.02 4.79
C ILE A 209 -1.44 -6.29 5.56
N PHE A 210 -1.54 -6.29 6.89
CA PHE A 210 -1.05 -7.41 7.70
C PHE A 210 -2.11 -8.46 8.02
N THR A 211 -3.41 -8.10 7.97
CA THR A 211 -4.48 -9.06 8.24
C THR A 211 -5.05 -9.71 6.97
N GLY A 212 -4.83 -9.11 5.80
CA GLY A 212 -5.50 -9.52 4.56
C GLY A 212 -6.99 -9.20 4.53
N ARG A 213 -7.54 -8.50 5.56
CA ARG A 213 -8.97 -8.20 5.69
C ARG A 213 -9.25 -6.76 5.28
N ARG A 214 -10.37 -6.55 4.58
CA ARG A 214 -10.88 -5.20 4.32
C ARG A 214 -11.22 -4.48 5.62
N PRO A 215 -11.18 -3.15 5.66
CA PRO A 215 -11.55 -2.38 6.87
C PRO A 215 -12.96 -2.70 7.37
N ILE A 216 -13.90 -2.94 6.46
CA ILE A 216 -15.29 -3.32 6.75
C ILE A 216 -15.64 -4.61 5.99
N GLU A 217 -16.04 -5.67 6.72
CA GLU A 217 -16.44 -6.96 6.17
C GLU A 217 -17.84 -7.36 6.66
N VAL A 218 -18.87 -6.90 5.96
CA VAL A 218 -20.29 -7.09 6.34
C VAL A 218 -20.73 -8.56 6.44
N LYS A 219 -20.02 -9.49 5.78
CA LYS A 219 -20.33 -10.93 5.78
C LYS A 219 -19.86 -11.64 7.06
N ARG A 220 -19.03 -11.01 7.88
CA ARG A 220 -18.53 -11.60 9.14
C ARG A 220 -19.50 -11.39 10.29
N ALA A 221 -19.26 -12.08 11.40
CA ALA A 221 -19.98 -11.86 12.66
C ALA A 221 -19.91 -10.38 13.07
N LYS A 222 -20.92 -9.89 13.77
CA LYS A 222 -21.08 -8.46 14.09
C LYS A 222 -19.84 -7.87 14.77
N GLU A 223 -19.20 -8.65 15.61
CA GLU A 223 -18.01 -8.29 16.40
C GLU A 223 -16.75 -8.15 15.52
N GLU A 224 -16.72 -8.86 14.40
CA GLU A 224 -15.59 -8.88 13.46
C GLU A 224 -15.77 -8.00 12.20
N ARG A 225 -16.92 -7.35 12.03
CA ARG A 225 -17.24 -6.56 10.83
C ARG A 225 -16.31 -5.37 10.62
N ILE A 226 -15.88 -4.75 11.71
CA ILE A 226 -14.92 -3.65 11.70
C ILE A 226 -13.55 -4.24 12.04
N THR A 227 -12.69 -4.42 11.05
CA THR A 227 -11.43 -5.14 11.18
C THR A 227 -10.52 -4.53 12.23
N THR A 228 -10.41 -3.20 12.32
CA THR A 228 -9.58 -2.54 13.33
C THR A 228 -10.06 -2.83 14.76
N ARG A 229 -11.38 -2.88 14.99
CA ARG A 229 -11.94 -3.21 16.30
C ARG A 229 -11.65 -4.66 16.68
N TRP A 230 -11.77 -5.58 15.72
CA TRP A 230 -11.44 -6.98 15.92
C TRP A 230 -9.93 -7.16 16.21
N VAL A 231 -9.04 -6.43 15.49
CA VAL A 231 -7.60 -6.43 15.75
C VAL A 231 -7.29 -5.93 17.16
N TYR A 232 -7.90 -4.81 17.57
CA TYR A 232 -7.75 -4.28 18.92
C TYR A 232 -8.13 -5.31 19.99
N GLN A 233 -9.28 -5.96 19.85
CA GLN A 233 -9.72 -7.00 20.78
C GLN A 233 -8.72 -8.17 20.85
N LYS A 234 -8.25 -8.66 19.70
CA LYS A 234 -7.26 -9.75 19.65
C LYS A 234 -5.91 -9.35 20.26
N PHE A 235 -5.52 -8.10 20.08
CA PHE A 235 -4.31 -7.56 20.70
C PHE A 235 -4.42 -7.53 22.23
N GLU A 236 -5.53 -7.03 22.78
CA GLU A 236 -5.80 -7.05 24.23
C GLU A 236 -5.88 -8.48 24.81
N GLU A 237 -6.36 -9.44 24.04
CA GLU A 237 -6.38 -10.86 24.41
C GLU A 237 -5.00 -11.55 24.31
N GLY A 238 -3.94 -10.87 23.83
CA GLY A 238 -2.63 -11.46 23.56
C GLY A 238 -2.61 -12.45 22.39
N LYS A 239 -3.63 -12.43 21.52
CA LYS A 239 -3.81 -13.35 20.39
C LYS A 239 -3.40 -12.76 19.05
N VAL A 240 -2.28 -12.04 19.03
CA VAL A 240 -1.82 -11.28 17.85
C VAL A 240 -1.56 -12.19 16.64
N ILE A 241 -1.16 -13.44 16.87
CA ILE A 241 -0.94 -14.41 15.79
C ILE A 241 -2.21 -14.69 14.97
N GLU A 242 -3.39 -14.62 15.61
CA GLU A 242 -4.66 -14.92 14.96
C GLU A 242 -5.09 -13.83 13.95
N ILE A 243 -4.53 -12.63 14.08
CA ILE A 243 -4.86 -11.50 13.19
C ILE A 243 -4.05 -11.49 11.89
N LEU A 244 -2.92 -12.19 11.83
CA LEU A 244 -2.10 -12.24 10.62
C LEU A 244 -2.85 -12.91 9.47
N ASP A 245 -2.69 -12.33 8.27
CA ASP A 245 -3.14 -12.93 7.03
C ASP A 245 -2.67 -14.40 6.97
N PRO A 246 -3.58 -15.36 6.76
CA PRO A 246 -3.23 -16.77 6.62
C PRO A 246 -2.20 -17.05 5.52
N GLN A 247 -2.08 -16.17 4.53
CA GLN A 247 -1.11 -16.27 3.44
C GLN A 247 0.31 -15.82 3.84
N ILE A 248 0.50 -15.17 4.99
CA ILE A 248 1.82 -14.83 5.52
C ILE A 248 2.40 -16.05 6.23
N GLU A 249 3.59 -16.48 5.80
CA GLU A 249 4.32 -17.57 6.47
C GLU A 249 4.69 -17.16 7.90
N ARG A 250 4.27 -17.94 8.88
CA ARG A 250 4.51 -17.69 10.33
C ARG A 250 5.91 -18.14 10.73
N THR A 251 6.92 -17.40 10.28
CA THR A 251 8.32 -17.63 10.66
C THR A 251 8.66 -16.96 11.99
N PRO A 252 9.74 -17.40 12.70
CA PRO A 252 10.23 -16.69 13.89
C PRO A 252 10.50 -15.21 13.62
N ALA A 253 11.01 -14.86 12.43
CA ALA A 253 11.22 -13.47 12.02
C ALA A 253 9.90 -12.67 11.97
N VAL A 254 8.84 -13.24 11.39
CA VAL A 254 7.51 -12.59 11.38
C VAL A 254 6.99 -12.39 12.79
N MET A 255 7.11 -13.45 13.62
CA MET A 255 6.62 -13.42 15.00
C MET A 255 7.35 -12.39 15.87
N SER A 256 8.63 -12.09 15.59
CA SER A 256 9.42 -11.12 16.36
C SER A 256 8.99 -9.66 16.14
N VAL A 257 8.23 -9.34 15.08
CA VAL A 257 7.85 -7.97 14.73
C VAL A 257 6.36 -7.69 14.73
N VAL A 258 5.51 -8.74 14.77
CA VAL A 258 4.07 -8.60 14.59
C VAL A 258 3.41 -7.72 15.67
N ASP A 259 3.80 -7.85 16.93
CA ASP A 259 3.26 -7.04 18.03
C ASP A 259 3.54 -5.54 17.82
N ARG A 260 4.75 -5.21 17.38
CA ARG A 260 5.13 -3.81 17.09
C ARG A 260 4.36 -3.24 15.90
N LEU A 261 4.12 -4.07 14.86
CA LEU A 261 3.32 -3.66 13.70
C LEU A 261 1.88 -3.37 14.08
N VAL A 262 1.28 -4.24 14.88
CA VAL A 262 -0.09 -4.06 15.37
C VAL A 262 -0.19 -2.84 16.26
N ASN A 263 0.72 -2.68 17.21
CA ASN A 263 0.74 -1.50 18.09
C ASN A 263 0.88 -0.20 17.28
N LEU A 264 1.75 -0.16 16.27
CA LEU A 264 1.89 0.99 15.39
C LEU A 264 0.58 1.30 14.65
N ALA A 265 -0.06 0.28 14.06
CA ALA A 265 -1.31 0.44 13.33
C ALA A 265 -2.44 0.97 14.23
N LEU A 266 -2.56 0.44 15.46
CA LEU A 266 -3.53 0.90 16.45
C LEU A 266 -3.25 2.31 16.93
N THR A 267 -1.98 2.67 17.17
CA THR A 267 -1.59 4.03 17.55
C THR A 267 -1.87 5.04 16.43
N CYS A 268 -1.58 4.69 15.16
CA CYS A 268 -1.96 5.53 14.02
C CYS A 268 -3.47 5.72 13.92
N SER A 269 -4.27 4.68 14.19
CA SER A 269 -5.74 4.72 14.12
C SER A 269 -6.42 5.08 15.44
N ALA A 270 -5.71 5.70 16.39
CA ALA A 270 -6.28 6.20 17.64
C ALA A 270 -7.44 7.17 17.38
N GLN A 271 -8.42 7.20 18.30
CA GLN A 271 -9.64 7.98 18.12
C GLN A 271 -9.39 9.49 18.04
N THR A 272 -8.46 10.00 18.83
CA THR A 272 -8.11 11.43 18.84
C THR A 272 -6.80 11.69 18.11
N LYS A 273 -6.75 12.76 17.33
CA LYS A 273 -5.56 13.17 16.57
C LYS A 273 -4.34 13.42 17.44
N ALA A 274 -4.54 13.84 18.70
CA ALA A 274 -3.45 14.12 19.64
C ALA A 274 -2.67 12.85 20.02
N GLN A 275 -3.30 11.68 20.00
CA GLN A 275 -2.69 10.39 20.31
C GLN A 275 -1.94 9.78 19.12
N ARG A 276 -2.19 10.28 17.89
CA ARG A 276 -1.58 9.76 16.69
C ARG A 276 -0.18 10.34 16.48
N PRO A 277 0.81 9.55 16.08
CA PRO A 277 2.13 10.05 15.69
C PRO A 277 2.03 10.92 14.42
N ASN A 278 3.09 11.65 14.08
CA ASN A 278 3.25 12.19 12.73
C ASN A 278 3.85 11.14 11.77
N MET A 279 3.80 11.38 10.46
CA MET A 279 4.27 10.38 9.49
C MET A 279 5.79 10.14 9.54
N LYS A 280 6.58 11.12 9.99
CA LYS A 280 8.03 10.93 10.20
C LYS A 280 8.28 9.91 11.30
N GLU A 281 7.64 10.06 12.46
CA GLU A 281 7.72 9.12 13.58
C GLU A 281 7.26 7.71 13.16
N VAL A 282 6.17 7.61 12.38
CA VAL A 282 5.69 6.35 11.82
C VAL A 282 6.74 5.70 10.92
N THR A 283 7.38 6.50 10.06
CA THR A 283 8.42 6.03 9.13
C THR A 283 9.63 5.48 9.89
N GLU A 284 10.08 6.17 10.94
CA GLU A 284 11.19 5.74 11.79
C GLU A 284 10.89 4.39 12.45
N VAL A 285 9.69 4.23 13.03
CA VAL A 285 9.26 2.95 13.65
C VAL A 285 9.21 1.82 12.61
N LEU A 286 8.69 2.06 11.41
CA LEU A 286 8.64 1.06 10.35
C LEU A 286 10.04 0.62 9.90
N TRP A 287 10.98 1.54 9.80
CA TRP A 287 12.38 1.23 9.48
C TRP A 287 13.03 0.36 10.55
N ASP A 288 12.81 0.65 11.83
CA ASP A 288 13.31 -0.19 12.93
C ASP A 288 12.70 -1.59 12.88
N ILE A 289 11.39 -1.70 12.65
CA ILE A 289 10.72 -2.98 12.47
C ILE A 289 11.31 -3.76 11.29
N ARG A 290 11.53 -3.07 10.14
CA ARG A 290 12.10 -3.67 8.93
C ARG A 290 13.53 -4.18 9.14
N LYS A 291 14.33 -3.44 9.89
CA LYS A 291 15.70 -3.81 10.27
C LYS A 291 15.69 -5.08 11.14
N ASP A 292 14.90 -5.10 12.20
CA ASP A 292 14.79 -6.24 13.11
C ASP A 292 14.29 -7.49 12.38
N PHE A 293 13.25 -7.33 11.54
CA PHE A 293 12.77 -8.40 10.67
C PHE A 293 13.88 -8.95 9.76
N SER A 294 14.69 -8.08 9.15
CA SER A 294 15.77 -8.51 8.25
C SER A 294 16.83 -9.35 8.97
N VAL A 295 17.23 -8.92 10.18
CA VAL A 295 18.19 -9.65 11.02
C VAL A 295 17.63 -11.01 11.42
N ALA A 296 16.38 -11.06 11.88
CA ALA A 296 15.72 -12.30 12.27
C ALA A 296 15.55 -13.24 11.07
N HIS A 297 15.13 -12.73 9.93
CA HIS A 297 14.92 -13.50 8.70
C HIS A 297 16.23 -14.14 8.18
N GLN A 298 17.34 -13.43 8.24
CA GLN A 298 18.64 -13.99 7.89
C GLN A 298 19.05 -15.14 8.83
N ARG A 299 18.74 -15.05 10.12
CA ARG A 299 18.96 -16.14 11.09
C ARG A 299 18.10 -17.37 10.75
N ASP A 300 16.81 -17.15 10.45
CA ASP A 300 15.90 -18.23 10.05
C ASP A 300 16.40 -18.98 8.81
N LEU A 301 16.90 -18.24 7.81
CA LEU A 301 17.45 -18.83 6.59
C LEU A 301 18.71 -19.68 6.89
N ARG A 302 19.62 -19.21 7.73
CA ARG A 302 20.82 -19.97 8.12
C ARG A 302 20.45 -21.28 8.83
N VAL A 303 19.53 -21.22 9.79
CA VAL A 303 19.05 -22.43 10.51
C VAL A 303 18.38 -23.42 9.56
N ARG A 304 17.68 -22.95 8.52
CA ARG A 304 17.08 -23.83 7.50
C ARG A 304 18.14 -24.53 6.65
N VAL A 305 19.20 -23.82 6.23
CA VAL A 305 20.32 -24.37 5.45
C VAL A 305 21.05 -25.43 6.28
N ASP A 306 21.43 -25.12 7.53
CA ASP A 306 22.14 -26.07 8.42
C ASP A 306 21.31 -27.35 8.66
N ARG A 307 20.00 -27.24 8.81
CA ARG A 307 19.11 -28.39 8.94
C ARG A 307 19.03 -29.23 7.66
N PHE A 308 19.10 -28.59 6.50
CA PHE A 308 19.08 -29.29 5.22
C PHE A 308 20.37 -30.07 4.99
N ASP A 309 21.51 -29.44 5.28
CA ASP A 309 22.82 -30.05 5.16
C ASP A 309 23.00 -31.23 6.13
N ASN A 310 22.54 -31.11 7.38
CA ASN A 310 22.55 -32.19 8.34
C ASN A 310 21.70 -33.39 7.90
N LYS A 311 20.47 -33.15 7.41
CA LYS A 311 19.62 -34.22 6.88
C LYS A 311 20.21 -34.89 5.63
N SER A 312 20.89 -34.14 4.80
CA SER A 312 21.57 -34.67 3.62
C SER A 312 22.75 -35.56 4.02
N ASN A 313 23.53 -35.14 5.02
CA ASN A 313 24.65 -35.93 5.57
C ASN A 313 24.16 -37.20 6.30
N GLU A 314 23.09 -37.13 7.07
CA GLU A 314 22.49 -38.31 7.70
C GLU A 314 22.00 -39.33 6.67
N ARG A 315 21.34 -38.87 5.58
CA ARG A 315 20.93 -39.76 4.48
C ARG A 315 22.11 -40.36 3.73
N ALA A 316 23.18 -39.61 3.51
CA ALA A 316 24.40 -40.10 2.89
C ALA A 316 25.11 -41.15 3.77
N GLN A 317 25.13 -40.93 5.09
CA GLN A 317 25.68 -41.90 6.05
C GLN A 317 24.84 -43.19 6.13
N ALA A 318 23.48 -43.04 6.18
CA ALA A 318 22.57 -44.18 6.16
C ALA A 318 22.73 -45.06 4.89
N ASN A 319 22.85 -44.39 3.71
CA ASN A 319 23.08 -45.09 2.45
C ASN A 319 24.46 -45.84 2.41
N ARG A 320 25.52 -45.26 3.01
CA ARG A 320 26.83 -45.94 3.12
C ARG A 320 26.77 -47.14 4.04
N LEU A 321 25.95 -47.12 5.08
CA LEU A 321 25.76 -48.25 6.00
C LEU A 321 24.91 -49.37 5.38
N MET A 322 23.98 -49.04 4.49
CA MET A 322 23.14 -50.02 3.78
C MET A 322 23.83 -50.67 2.59
N HIS A 323 24.89 -50.10 2.04
CA HIS A 323 25.72 -50.66 0.96
C HIS A 323 27.20 -50.68 1.39
N PRO A 324 27.63 -51.57 2.30
CA PRO A 324 29.03 -51.72 2.58
C PRO A 324 29.73 -52.30 1.33
N ASP A 325 30.81 -51.64 0.94
CA ASP A 325 31.66 -51.94 -0.23
C ASP A 325 31.97 -53.43 -0.32
N THR A 326 31.31 -54.14 -1.22
CA THR A 326 31.59 -55.54 -1.55
C THR A 326 32.86 -55.70 -2.42
N ASN A 327 33.70 -54.67 -2.49
CA ASN A 327 34.90 -54.70 -3.38
C ASN A 327 36.25 -54.86 -2.68
N ARG A 328 36.30 -55.64 -1.52
CA ARG A 328 37.52 -56.07 -0.91
C ARG A 328 37.75 -57.57 -1.10
N ARG A 329 37.72 -58.10 -2.29
CA ARG A 329 38.28 -59.43 -2.61
C ARG A 329 38.58 -59.55 -4.10
N ARG A 330 39.74 -59.04 -4.54
CA ARG A 330 40.44 -59.51 -5.74
C ARG A 330 41.80 -58.84 -5.85
N PHE A 331 42.77 -59.33 -5.07
CA PHE A 331 44.18 -59.32 -5.44
C PHE A 331 44.96 -60.16 -4.41
N ARG A 332 44.91 -61.46 -4.62
CA ARG A 332 45.93 -62.38 -4.20
C ARG A 332 45.85 -63.61 -5.13
N LYS A 333 46.61 -63.59 -6.19
CA LYS A 333 47.41 -64.70 -6.68
C LYS A 333 48.34 -64.11 -7.74
#